data_6aac5fb6d3efc230a875f9dcf8f5b610
#
_entry.id   6aac5fb6d3efc230a875f9dcf8f5b610
#
_cell.length_a   1.000
_cell.length_b   1.000
_cell.length_c   1.000
_cell.angle_alpha   90.00
_cell.angle_beta   90.00
_cell.angle_gamma   90.00
#
_symmetry.space_group_name_H-M   'P 1'
#
loop_
_entity.id
_entity.type
_entity.pdbx_description
1 polymer ?
#
loop_
_entity_poly.entity_id
_entity_poly.type
_entity_poly.pdbx_seq_one_letter_code
_entity_poly.pdbx_strand_id
1 'polypeptide(L)' 'MNKMKVNEIRNLSTAELTEKVAGLKEELFNLRFQLATGQLENPMRIREVKKTIARIKTVQREEELKAAKKA' A
#
# COMPACT_ATOMS: atom_id res chain seq x y z
N MET A 1 -1.05 -12.95 8.03
CA MET A 1 -0.87 -11.90 7.18
C MET A 1 -0.95 -10.55 7.82
N ASN A 2 -0.06 -9.75 7.53
CA ASN A 2 0.09 -8.55 8.30
C ASN A 2 -0.59 -7.37 7.66
N LYS A 3 -1.61 -6.88 8.34
CA LYS A 3 -2.17 -5.60 7.99
C LYS A 3 -1.29 -4.55 8.63
N MET A 4 -0.72 -3.67 7.84
CA MET A 4 0.08 -2.59 8.38
C MET A 4 -0.82 -1.57 9.06
N LYS A 5 -0.54 -1.31 10.32
CA LYS A 5 -1.23 -0.27 11.06
C LYS A 5 -0.68 1.09 10.65
N VAL A 6 -1.50 2.11 10.75
CA VAL A 6 -1.10 3.47 10.37
C VAL A 6 0.17 3.91 11.11
N ASN A 7 0.29 3.57 12.40
CA ASN A 7 1.47 3.91 13.19
C ASN A 7 2.74 3.28 12.65
N GLU A 8 2.65 2.04 12.19
CA GLU A 8 3.80 1.36 11.60
C GLU A 8 4.22 2.03 10.30
N ILE A 9 3.24 2.41 9.49
CA ILE A 9 3.49 3.11 8.23
C ILE A 9 4.18 4.45 8.48
N ARG A 10 3.74 5.19 9.48
CA ARG A 10 4.31 6.49 9.81
C ARG A 10 5.74 6.41 10.31
N ASN A 11 6.15 5.27 10.83
CA ASN A 11 7.52 5.07 11.30
C ASN A 11 8.50 4.75 10.17
N LEU A 12 8.01 4.53 8.97
CA LEU A 12 8.85 4.22 7.82
C LEU A 12 9.34 5.49 7.12
N SER A 13 10.53 5.44 6.57
CA SER A 13 11.05 6.55 5.76
C SER A 13 10.28 6.63 4.44
N THR A 14 10.40 7.79 3.76
CA THR A 14 9.76 7.98 2.46
C THR A 14 10.22 6.94 1.45
N ALA A 15 11.51 6.62 1.44
CA ALA A 15 12.05 5.60 0.53
C ALA A 15 11.44 4.22 0.81
N GLU A 16 11.31 3.86 2.09
CA GLU A 16 10.71 2.59 2.48
C GLU A 16 9.24 2.52 2.09
N LEU A 17 8.52 3.62 2.25
CA LEU A 17 7.11 3.69 1.84
C LEU A 17 6.96 3.50 0.34
N THR A 18 7.84 4.12 -0.45
CA THR A 18 7.83 3.98 -1.90
C THR A 18 8.07 2.53 -2.31
N GLU A 19 9.03 1.86 -1.68
CA GLU A 19 9.30 0.46 -1.95
C GLU A 19 8.12 -0.43 -1.60
N LYS A 20 7.47 -0.17 -0.47
CA LYS A 20 6.31 -0.95 -0.07
C LYS A 20 5.15 -0.76 -1.03
N VAL A 21 4.92 0.45 -1.50
CA VAL A 21 3.88 0.71 -2.50
C VAL A 21 4.17 -0.04 -3.78
N ALA A 22 5.42 -0.01 -4.25
CA ALA A 22 5.80 -0.72 -5.45
C ALA A 22 5.55 -2.23 -5.33
N GLY A 23 5.96 -2.82 -4.21
CA GLY A 23 5.74 -4.25 -3.96
C GLY A 23 4.25 -4.60 -3.86
N LEU A 24 3.47 -3.75 -3.21
CA LEU A 24 2.04 -3.98 -3.08
C LEU A 24 1.30 -3.83 -4.41
N LYS A 25 1.72 -2.91 -5.25
CA LYS A 25 1.16 -2.76 -6.59
C LYS A 25 1.43 -3.99 -7.44
N GLU A 26 2.62 -4.52 -7.34
CA GLU A 26 2.98 -5.76 -8.04
C GLU A 26 2.14 -6.93 -7.55
N GLU A 27 1.97 -7.06 -6.25
CA GLU A 27 1.11 -8.07 -5.66
C GLU A 27 -0.34 -7.91 -6.13
N LEU A 28 -0.83 -6.68 -6.15
CA LEU A 28 -2.19 -6.40 -6.63
C LEU A 28 -2.36 -6.80 -8.09
N PHE A 29 -1.37 -6.52 -8.93
CA PHE A 29 -1.39 -6.92 -10.33
C PHE A 29 -1.49 -8.44 -10.47
N ASN A 30 -0.67 -9.16 -9.71
CA ASN A 30 -0.68 -10.62 -9.73
C ASN A 30 -2.02 -11.18 -9.25
N LEU A 31 -2.60 -10.60 -8.20
CA LEU A 31 -3.90 -11.03 -7.69
C LEU A 31 -5.00 -10.80 -8.71
N ARG A 32 -4.98 -9.68 -9.41
CA ARG A 32 -5.95 -9.39 -10.47
C ARG A 32 -5.82 -10.37 -11.63
N PHE A 33 -4.59 -10.70 -11.96
CA PHE A 33 -4.33 -11.70 -12.99
C PHE A 33 -4.89 -13.07 -12.59
N GLN A 34 -4.65 -13.49 -11.35
CA GLN A 34 -5.20 -14.74 -10.83
C GLN A 34 -6.72 -14.74 -10.84
N LEU A 35 -7.34 -13.62 -10.50
CA LEU A 35 -8.79 -13.48 -10.54
C LEU A 35 -9.30 -13.65 -11.97
N ALA A 36 -8.65 -13.03 -12.93
CA ALA A 36 -9.04 -13.11 -14.33
C ALA A 36 -8.94 -14.52 -14.90
N THR A 37 -7.97 -15.30 -14.42
CA THR A 37 -7.78 -16.69 -14.85
C THR A 37 -8.56 -17.70 -14.00
N GLY A 38 -9.31 -17.23 -13.01
CA GLY A 38 -10.08 -18.11 -12.13
C GLY A 38 -9.26 -18.85 -11.09
N GLN A 39 -8.00 -18.46 -10.89
CA GLN A 39 -7.10 -19.14 -9.96
C GLN A 39 -7.08 -18.53 -8.56
N LEU A 40 -7.73 -17.39 -8.37
CA LEU A 40 -7.71 -16.70 -7.09
C LEU A 40 -8.76 -17.32 -6.16
N GLU A 41 -8.29 -17.84 -5.02
CA GLU A 41 -9.17 -18.47 -4.05
C GLU A 41 -9.89 -17.46 -3.16
N ASN A 42 -9.23 -16.34 -2.86
CA ASN A 42 -9.77 -15.36 -1.93
C ASN A 42 -9.70 -13.94 -2.50
N PRO A 43 -10.80 -13.46 -3.11
CA PRO A 43 -10.82 -12.10 -3.67
C PRO A 43 -10.70 -10.99 -2.63
N MET A 44 -10.94 -11.29 -1.36
CA MET A 44 -10.75 -10.30 -0.29
C MET A 44 -9.32 -9.83 -0.18
N ARG A 45 -8.36 -10.65 -0.62
CA ARG A 45 -6.95 -10.27 -0.64
C ARG A 45 -6.72 -9.00 -1.47
N ILE A 46 -7.43 -8.87 -2.58
CA ILE A 46 -7.34 -7.69 -3.44
C ILE A 46 -7.74 -6.44 -2.66
N ARG A 47 -8.82 -6.52 -1.89
CA ARG A 47 -9.28 -5.39 -1.07
C ARG A 47 -8.25 -5.02 -0.01
N GLU A 48 -7.68 -6.02 0.66
CA GLU A 48 -6.69 -5.77 1.69
C GLU A 48 -5.47 -5.06 1.13
N VAL A 49 -4.97 -5.49 -0.01
CA VAL A 49 -3.83 -4.87 -0.66
C VAL A 49 -4.15 -3.43 -1.07
N LYS A 50 -5.32 -3.21 -1.66
CA LYS A 50 -5.76 -1.87 -2.03
C LYS A 50 -5.83 -0.93 -0.84
N LYS A 51 -6.39 -1.41 0.29
CA LYS A 51 -6.49 -0.60 1.51
C LYS A 51 -5.12 -0.25 2.05
N THR A 52 -4.20 -1.20 2.03
CA THR A 52 -2.84 -0.96 2.51
C THR A 52 -2.15 0.09 1.64
N ILE A 53 -2.27 -0.02 0.33
CA ILE A 53 -1.72 0.97 -0.61
C ILE A 53 -2.29 2.35 -0.31
N ALA A 54 -3.60 2.44 -0.12
CA ALA A 54 -4.26 3.71 0.17
C ALA A 54 -3.75 4.33 1.47
N ARG A 55 -3.56 3.53 2.50
CA ARG A 55 -3.01 4.01 3.78
C ARG A 55 -1.60 4.56 3.61
N ILE A 56 -0.76 3.84 2.88
CA ILE A 56 0.62 4.29 2.64
C ILE A 56 0.62 5.59 1.86
N LYS A 57 -0.20 5.70 0.83
CA LYS A 57 -0.30 6.93 0.05
C LYS A 57 -0.79 8.10 0.89
N THR A 58 -1.71 7.85 1.81
CA THR A 58 -2.20 8.88 2.73
C THR A 58 -1.06 9.41 3.61
N VAL A 59 -0.23 8.52 4.14
CA VAL A 59 0.90 8.91 4.96
C VAL A 59 1.92 9.69 4.13
N GLN A 60 2.21 9.25 2.92
CA GLN A 60 3.10 9.99 2.02
C GLN A 60 2.56 11.39 1.74
N ARG A 61 1.26 11.52 1.54
CA ARG A 61 0.64 12.82 1.33
C ARG A 61 0.77 13.72 2.55
N GLU A 62 0.56 13.16 3.74
CA GLU A 62 0.73 13.90 4.99
C GLU A 62 2.16 14.43 5.12
N GLU A 63 3.15 13.62 4.77
CA GLU A 63 4.55 14.03 4.83
C GLU A 63 4.85 15.14 3.84
N GLU A 64 4.30 15.06 2.64
CA GLU A 64 4.44 16.12 1.64
C GLU A 64 3.84 17.43 2.13
N LEU A 65 2.67 17.37 2.75
CA LEU A 65 1.99 18.55 3.26
C LEU A 65 2.76 19.17 4.41
N LYS A 66 3.34 18.37 5.29
CA LYS A 66 4.18 18.86 6.38
C LYS A 66 5.41 19.56 5.83
N ALA A 67 6.06 18.98 4.84
CA ALA A 67 7.23 19.59 4.22
C ALA A 67 6.87 20.91 3.55
N ALA A 68 5.74 20.97 2.88
CA ALA A 68 5.27 22.20 2.25
C ALA A 68 4.97 23.31 3.26
N LYS A 69 4.41 22.95 4.42
CA LYS A 69 4.11 23.93 5.46
C LYS A 69 5.34 24.48 6.14
N LYS A 70 6.41 23.72 6.16
CA LYS A 70 7.66 24.17 6.79
C LYS A 70 8.48 25.10 5.89
N ALA A 71 8.16 25.15 4.65
CA ALA A 71 8.87 26.01 3.68
C ALA A 71 8.41 27.49 3.73
#